data_f7df2b4ac5a8828c115dfa4252376b87
#
_entry.id   f7df2b4ac5a8828c115dfa4252376b87
#
_cell.length_a   1.000
_cell.length_b   1.000
_cell.length_c   1.000
_cell.angle_alpha   90.00
_cell.angle_beta   90.00
_cell.angle_gamma   90.00
#
_symmetry.space_group_name_H-M   'P 1'
#
loop_
_entity.id
_entity.type
_entity.pdbx_description
1 polymer ?
#
loop_
_entity_poly.entity_id
_entity_poly.type
_entity_poly.pdbx_seq_one_letter_code
_entity_poly.pdbx_strand_id
1 'polypeptide(L)'
;MVGSGKSSRRFPVIAVGLLCSSLLFAVPPRHRTVKKSSWPEAPVEIVAVTVKGKPVVFGKAFPERDRWIGELRVRIKNVSSKRISWARVALTFLKNDGSRLSDLMTYGIGRTDIEKLRGGGPPLKPGETAEVSYSWEQYQSVREILDGMGYPRSITEVEVSVDKVIFEGEPDVMWIEGKMNKQNPNGPGWIPLKP
;
A
#
# COMPACT_ATOMS: atom_id res chain seq x y z
N MET A 1 -13.73 89.58 -28.08
CA MET A 1 -13.45 88.19 -28.58
C MET A 1 -13.28 87.31 -27.41
N VAL A 2 -14.21 86.39 -27.24
CA VAL A 2 -14.36 85.55 -26.06
C VAL A 2 -13.63 84.23 -26.32
N GLY A 3 -12.63 83.88 -25.45
CA GLY A 3 -11.90 82.62 -25.51
C GLY A 3 -12.48 81.67 -24.52
N SER A 4 -13.12 80.59 -25.01
CA SER A 4 -13.70 79.50 -24.23
C SER A 4 -12.64 78.52 -23.80
N GLY A 5 -12.32 78.43 -22.47
CA GLY A 5 -11.45 77.44 -21.90
C GLY A 5 -12.24 76.16 -21.50
N LYS A 6 -11.99 75.06 -22.22
CA LYS A 6 -12.53 73.73 -21.86
C LYS A 6 -11.70 73.10 -20.68
N SER A 7 -12.31 73.06 -19.53
CA SER A 7 -11.79 72.32 -18.36
C SER A 7 -12.05 70.81 -18.55
N SER A 8 -10.99 70.03 -18.75
CA SER A 8 -11.02 68.58 -18.80
C SER A 8 -10.91 68.01 -17.37
N ARG A 9 -12.03 67.60 -16.82
CA ARG A 9 -12.05 66.84 -15.54
C ARG A 9 -11.60 65.40 -15.79
N ARG A 10 -10.41 65.05 -15.34
CA ARG A 10 -9.93 63.66 -15.27
C ARG A 10 -10.51 63.00 -14.02
N PHE A 11 -11.35 61.98 -14.20
CA PHE A 11 -11.79 61.10 -13.13
C PHE A 11 -10.71 60.05 -12.87
N PRO A 12 -10.31 59.82 -11.61
CA PRO A 12 -9.43 58.73 -11.30
C PRO A 12 -10.22 57.41 -11.37
N VAL A 13 -9.78 56.49 -12.23
CA VAL A 13 -10.27 55.13 -12.27
C VAL A 13 -9.63 54.40 -11.08
N ILE A 14 -10.41 54.18 -10.02
CA ILE A 14 -10.01 53.30 -8.90
C ILE A 14 -10.17 51.87 -9.36
N ALA A 15 -9.06 51.25 -9.73
CA ALA A 15 -9.00 49.80 -9.97
C ALA A 15 -9.11 49.06 -8.64
N VAL A 16 -10.31 48.61 -8.30
CA VAL A 16 -10.54 47.69 -7.18
C VAL A 16 -10.06 46.32 -7.62
N GLY A 17 -8.81 45.99 -7.27
CA GLY A 17 -8.25 44.66 -7.43
C GLY A 17 -8.94 43.68 -6.46
N LEU A 18 -9.86 42.86 -6.96
CA LEU A 18 -10.41 41.71 -6.23
C LEU A 18 -9.29 40.69 -6.06
N LEU A 19 -8.64 40.73 -4.90
CA LEU A 19 -7.81 39.63 -4.43
C LEU A 19 -8.73 38.46 -4.06
N CYS A 20 -9.04 37.60 -5.05
CA CYS A 20 -9.59 36.27 -4.79
C CYS A 20 -8.51 35.42 -4.07
N SER A 21 -8.43 35.56 -2.76
CA SER A 21 -7.70 34.62 -1.91
C SER A 21 -8.41 33.27 -1.99
N SER A 22 -7.94 32.41 -2.91
CA SER A 22 -8.34 30.99 -2.96
C SER A 22 -7.87 30.35 -1.67
N LEU A 23 -8.70 30.37 -0.65
CA LEU A 23 -8.54 29.55 0.54
C LEU A 23 -8.68 28.09 0.09
N LEU A 24 -7.57 27.48 -0.31
CA LEU A 24 -7.44 26.05 -0.45
C LEU A 24 -7.75 25.45 0.94
N PHE A 25 -9.01 25.05 1.13
CA PHE A 25 -9.40 24.27 2.29
C PHE A 25 -8.63 22.94 2.26
N ALA A 26 -7.47 22.91 2.87
CA ALA A 26 -6.71 21.70 3.04
C ALA A 26 -7.55 20.78 3.94
N VAL A 27 -8.04 19.67 3.37
CA VAL A 27 -8.73 18.63 4.15
C VAL A 27 -7.80 18.25 5.31
N PRO A 28 -8.25 18.34 6.57
CA PRO A 28 -7.40 18.01 7.71
C PRO A 28 -6.92 16.55 7.63
N PRO A 29 -5.71 16.26 8.10
CA PRO A 29 -5.23 14.89 8.17
C PRO A 29 -6.14 14.07 9.09
N ARG A 30 -6.41 12.83 8.72
CA ARG A 30 -7.17 11.88 9.53
C ARG A 30 -6.20 10.89 10.18
N HIS A 31 -6.61 10.34 11.31
CA HIS A 31 -5.85 9.26 11.93
C HIS A 31 -5.88 8.00 11.05
N ARG A 32 -4.69 7.44 10.83
CA ARG A 32 -4.45 6.23 10.04
C ARG A 32 -3.76 5.21 10.92
N THR A 33 -3.96 3.93 10.64
CA THR A 33 -3.33 2.85 11.38
C THR A 33 -2.87 1.77 10.40
N VAL A 34 -1.64 1.29 10.59
CA VAL A 34 -1.14 0.07 9.94
C VAL A 34 -1.03 -1.00 11.01
N LYS A 35 -1.76 -2.09 10.84
CA LYS A 35 -1.62 -3.30 11.65
C LYS A 35 -0.67 -4.28 10.97
N LYS A 36 -0.05 -5.15 11.75
CA LYS A 36 0.75 -6.27 11.28
C LYS A 36 0.06 -7.56 11.67
N SER A 37 -0.13 -8.45 10.68
CA SER A 37 -0.48 -9.83 10.91
C SER A 37 0.73 -10.71 10.65
N SER A 38 0.92 -11.72 11.47
CA SER A 38 1.99 -12.72 11.32
C SER A 38 1.50 -14.06 11.83
N TRP A 39 2.03 -15.11 11.24
CA TRP A 39 1.80 -16.49 11.67
C TRP A 39 2.99 -16.99 12.46
N PRO A 40 2.78 -17.94 13.37
CA PRO A 40 3.90 -18.65 14.02
C PRO A 40 4.86 -19.22 12.97
N GLU A 41 6.16 -19.17 13.26
CA GLU A 41 7.22 -19.73 12.42
C GLU A 41 7.24 -19.20 10.97
N ALA A 42 6.70 -18.00 10.74
CA ALA A 42 6.75 -17.39 9.43
C ALA A 42 8.20 -17.22 8.96
N PRO A 43 8.56 -17.69 7.75
CA PRO A 43 9.92 -17.60 7.24
C PRO A 43 10.36 -16.18 6.89
N VAL A 44 9.39 -15.27 6.82
CA VAL A 44 9.61 -13.85 6.54
C VAL A 44 8.94 -12.99 7.61
N GLU A 45 9.67 -12.04 8.15
CA GLU A 45 9.18 -11.07 9.11
C GLU A 45 9.00 -9.69 8.47
N ILE A 46 7.90 -9.00 8.80
CA ILE A 46 7.74 -7.57 8.52
C ILE A 46 8.46 -6.80 9.62
N VAL A 47 9.54 -6.13 9.27
CA VAL A 47 10.42 -5.45 10.25
C VAL A 47 10.16 -3.97 10.36
N ALA A 48 9.64 -3.33 9.32
CA ALA A 48 9.32 -1.90 9.35
C ALA A 48 8.24 -1.53 8.33
N VAL A 49 7.54 -0.44 8.62
CA VAL A 49 6.65 0.24 7.68
C VAL A 49 6.94 1.72 7.71
N THR A 50 6.92 2.34 6.54
CA THR A 50 7.03 3.80 6.40
C THR A 50 5.90 4.33 5.52
N VAL A 51 5.50 5.59 5.76
CA VAL A 51 4.61 6.34 4.88
C VAL A 51 5.30 7.66 4.54
N LYS A 52 5.48 7.96 3.26
CA LYS A 52 6.28 9.11 2.79
C LYS A 52 7.69 9.13 3.39
N GLY A 53 8.30 7.97 3.56
CA GLY A 53 9.62 7.82 4.17
C GLY A 53 9.68 8.00 5.69
N LYS A 54 8.55 8.31 6.36
CA LYS A 54 8.50 8.43 7.82
C LYS A 54 8.11 7.10 8.46
N PRO A 55 8.83 6.66 9.50
CA PRO A 55 8.49 5.42 10.21
C PRO A 55 7.09 5.48 10.81
N VAL A 56 6.37 4.37 10.71
CA VAL A 56 5.05 4.16 11.33
C VAL A 56 5.16 3.01 12.33
N VAL A 57 4.59 3.19 13.52
CA VAL A 57 4.54 2.15 14.54
C VAL A 57 3.26 1.33 14.37
N PHE A 58 3.39 0.02 14.26
CA PHE A 58 2.25 -0.88 14.11
C PHE A 58 1.22 -0.71 15.24
N GLY A 59 -0.04 -0.63 14.86
CA GLY A 59 -1.16 -0.45 15.78
C GLY A 59 -1.30 0.96 16.37
N LYS A 60 -0.37 1.88 16.12
CA LYS A 60 -0.47 3.27 16.55
C LYS A 60 -1.01 4.17 15.46
N ALA A 61 -1.88 5.10 15.83
CA ALA A 61 -2.43 6.08 14.93
C ALA A 61 -1.39 7.13 14.52
N PHE A 62 -1.40 7.53 13.25
CA PHE A 62 -0.59 8.62 12.71
C PHE A 62 -1.45 9.51 11.80
N PRO A 63 -1.16 10.82 11.73
CA PRO A 63 -1.93 11.74 10.89
C PRO A 63 -1.48 11.68 9.44
N GLU A 64 -2.39 11.31 8.52
CA GLU A 64 -2.13 11.35 7.08
C GLU A 64 -3.41 11.61 6.25
N ARG A 65 -3.20 12.03 4.97
CA ARG A 65 -4.25 12.28 4.00
C ARG A 65 -4.65 10.99 3.28
N ASP A 66 -5.68 11.05 2.45
CA ASP A 66 -6.27 9.86 1.78
C ASP A 66 -5.33 9.10 0.82
N ARG A 67 -4.24 9.74 0.35
CA ARG A 67 -3.26 9.10 -0.55
C ARG A 67 -2.19 8.26 0.15
N TRP A 68 -2.26 8.11 1.46
CA TRP A 68 -1.22 7.49 2.27
C TRP A 68 -0.87 6.04 1.88
N ILE A 69 -1.85 5.27 1.34
CA ILE A 69 -1.62 3.88 0.92
C ILE A 69 -0.65 3.81 -0.27
N GLY A 70 -0.77 4.73 -1.24
CA GLY A 70 0.18 4.81 -2.36
C GLY A 70 1.59 5.28 -1.98
N GLU A 71 1.79 5.68 -0.73
CA GLU A 71 3.06 6.11 -0.16
C GLU A 71 3.58 5.11 0.90
N LEU A 72 2.86 3.98 1.04
CA LEU A 72 3.20 2.94 1.99
C LEU A 72 4.37 2.11 1.47
N ARG A 73 5.37 1.89 2.34
CA ARG A 73 6.48 0.98 2.08
C ARG A 73 6.60 -0.01 3.22
N VAL A 74 6.79 -1.25 2.88
CA VAL A 74 6.91 -2.36 3.83
C VAL A 74 8.27 -2.99 3.66
N ARG A 75 9.05 -3.05 4.74
CA ARG A 75 10.34 -3.75 4.76
C ARG A 75 10.16 -5.10 5.40
N ILE A 76 10.57 -6.13 4.69
CA ILE A 76 10.55 -7.51 5.14
C ILE A 76 11.97 -8.04 5.30
N LYS A 77 12.14 -9.09 6.13
CA LYS A 77 13.38 -9.80 6.37
C LYS A 77 13.16 -11.30 6.25
N ASN A 78 14.05 -11.98 5.54
CA ASN A 78 14.11 -13.44 5.58
C ASN A 78 14.70 -13.89 6.92
N VAL A 79 13.90 -14.48 7.78
CA VAL A 79 14.32 -14.99 9.09
C VAL A 79 14.55 -16.50 9.09
N SER A 80 14.33 -17.17 7.95
CA SER A 80 14.62 -18.59 7.77
C SER A 80 16.10 -18.84 7.45
N SER A 81 16.52 -20.09 7.55
CA SER A 81 17.84 -20.55 7.12
C SER A 81 17.96 -20.82 5.62
N LYS A 82 16.83 -20.78 4.87
CA LYS A 82 16.77 -21.06 3.43
C LYS A 82 16.70 -19.78 2.63
N ARG A 83 17.20 -19.79 1.40
CA ARG A 83 16.95 -18.72 0.44
C ARG A 83 15.50 -18.76 -0.02
N ILE A 84 14.89 -17.59 -0.15
CA ILE A 84 13.51 -17.43 -0.60
C ILE A 84 13.53 -16.98 -2.04
N SER A 85 13.00 -17.79 -2.94
CA SER A 85 12.88 -17.43 -4.36
C SER A 85 11.75 -16.44 -4.59
N TRP A 86 10.66 -16.53 -3.79
CA TRP A 86 9.53 -15.63 -3.90
C TRP A 86 8.77 -15.51 -2.57
N ALA A 87 8.32 -14.30 -2.26
CA ALA A 87 7.44 -14.02 -1.12
C ALA A 87 6.36 -13.01 -1.50
N ARG A 88 5.13 -13.22 -1.01
CA ARG A 88 4.01 -12.30 -1.22
C ARG A 88 3.74 -11.47 0.03
N VAL A 89 3.76 -10.16 -0.14
CA VAL A 89 3.29 -9.19 0.85
C VAL A 89 1.88 -8.75 0.45
N ALA A 90 0.92 -8.94 1.33
CA ALA A 90 -0.48 -8.60 1.11
C ALA A 90 -0.90 -7.40 1.97
N LEU A 91 -1.75 -6.55 1.40
CA LEU A 91 -2.41 -5.47 2.10
C LEU A 91 -3.89 -5.83 2.25
N THR A 92 -4.34 -6.00 3.48
CA THR A 92 -5.73 -6.34 3.80
C THR A 92 -6.49 -5.07 4.19
N PHE A 93 -7.61 -4.83 3.53
CA PHE A 93 -8.54 -3.76 3.84
C PHE A 93 -9.58 -4.24 4.85
N LEU A 94 -9.91 -3.38 5.80
CA LEU A 94 -10.84 -3.70 6.88
C LEU A 94 -12.09 -2.84 6.75
N LYS A 95 -13.27 -3.45 6.95
CA LYS A 95 -14.56 -2.77 7.08
C LYS A 95 -14.96 -2.62 8.53
N ASN A 96 -15.84 -1.67 8.79
CA ASN A 96 -16.41 -1.44 10.13
C ASN A 96 -17.23 -2.63 10.66
N ASP A 97 -17.77 -3.46 9.77
CA ASP A 97 -18.52 -4.68 10.08
C ASP A 97 -17.64 -5.89 10.38
N GLY A 98 -16.32 -5.72 10.38
CA GLY A 98 -15.33 -6.77 10.57
C GLY A 98 -14.96 -7.55 9.30
N SER A 99 -15.60 -7.26 8.16
CA SER A 99 -15.21 -7.89 6.88
C SER A 99 -13.79 -7.49 6.50
N ARG A 100 -13.07 -8.44 5.91
CA ARG A 100 -11.67 -8.31 5.51
C ARG A 100 -11.54 -8.64 4.02
N LEU A 101 -10.76 -7.86 3.31
CA LEU A 101 -10.44 -8.09 1.92
C LEU A 101 -8.93 -8.02 1.72
N SER A 102 -8.34 -9.16 1.52
CA SER A 102 -6.95 -9.33 1.08
C SER A 102 -6.91 -9.59 -0.44
N ASP A 103 -5.75 -9.80 -0.99
CA ASP A 103 -5.51 -10.19 -2.39
C ASP A 103 -5.72 -9.10 -3.47
N LEU A 104 -6.33 -7.96 -3.17
CA LEU A 104 -6.45 -6.87 -4.13
C LEU A 104 -5.14 -6.08 -4.30
N MET A 105 -4.41 -5.87 -3.21
CA MET A 105 -3.09 -5.23 -3.25
C MET A 105 -2.05 -6.19 -2.70
N THR A 106 -1.44 -6.94 -3.58
CA THR A 106 -0.34 -7.85 -3.25
C THR A 106 0.90 -7.46 -4.02
N TYR A 107 2.05 -7.71 -3.43
CA TYR A 107 3.35 -7.51 -4.07
C TYR A 107 4.22 -8.74 -3.85
N GLY A 108 4.78 -9.26 -4.95
CA GLY A 108 5.74 -10.36 -4.89
C GLY A 108 7.18 -9.83 -4.89
N ILE A 109 8.02 -10.36 -4.01
CA ILE A 109 9.46 -10.16 -4.03
C ILE A 109 10.11 -11.44 -4.54
N GLY A 110 11.17 -11.29 -5.34
CA GLY A 110 11.85 -12.42 -5.94
C GLY A 110 11.19 -12.91 -7.23
N ARG A 111 11.63 -14.07 -7.72
CA ARG A 111 11.12 -14.72 -8.92
C ARG A 111 10.70 -16.15 -8.64
N THR A 112 9.67 -16.58 -9.35
CA THR A 112 9.21 -17.98 -9.37
C THR A 112 8.79 -18.35 -10.78
N ASP A 113 8.94 -19.62 -11.13
CA ASP A 113 8.46 -20.19 -12.40
C ASP A 113 6.97 -20.53 -12.34
N ILE A 114 6.32 -20.36 -11.19
CA ILE A 114 4.88 -20.57 -11.05
C ILE A 114 4.14 -19.47 -11.83
N GLU A 115 3.38 -19.92 -12.84
CA GLU A 115 2.53 -19.07 -13.65
C GLU A 115 1.59 -18.22 -12.77
N LYS A 116 1.46 -16.92 -13.07
CA LYS A 116 0.63 -15.93 -12.37
C LYS A 116 1.23 -15.34 -11.07
N LEU A 117 2.31 -15.88 -10.51
CA LEU A 117 2.97 -15.22 -9.40
C LEU A 117 3.94 -14.17 -9.93
N ARG A 118 3.66 -12.92 -9.62
CA ARG A 118 4.47 -11.77 -10.05
C ARG A 118 5.33 -11.28 -8.90
N GLY A 119 6.55 -10.97 -9.22
CA GLY A 119 7.50 -10.38 -8.29
C GLY A 119 8.68 -9.78 -9.04
N GLY A 120 9.56 -9.12 -8.33
CA GLY A 120 10.77 -8.50 -8.88
C GLY A 120 11.97 -8.72 -7.99
N GLY A 121 13.15 -8.69 -8.59
CA GLY A 121 14.42 -8.79 -7.88
C GLY A 121 14.97 -10.21 -7.71
N PRO A 122 16.17 -10.31 -7.11
CA PRO A 122 16.82 -11.58 -6.85
C PRO A 122 16.16 -12.33 -5.66
N PRO A 123 16.45 -13.63 -5.49
CA PRO A 123 16.09 -14.37 -4.30
C PRO A 123 16.61 -13.72 -3.03
N LEU A 124 15.81 -13.75 -1.96
CA LEU A 124 16.13 -13.15 -0.67
C LEU A 124 16.94 -14.15 0.18
N LYS A 125 18.21 -13.83 0.47
CA LYS A 125 19.09 -14.67 1.28
C LYS A 125 18.68 -14.67 2.76
N PRO A 126 19.08 -15.70 3.55
CA PRO A 126 18.93 -15.68 5.00
C PRO A 126 19.46 -14.39 5.62
N GLY A 127 18.67 -13.75 6.48
CA GLY A 127 18.98 -12.48 7.14
C GLY A 127 18.85 -11.23 6.28
N GLU A 128 18.69 -11.36 4.97
CA GLU A 128 18.56 -10.24 4.04
C GLU A 128 17.19 -9.56 4.16
N THR A 129 17.17 -8.26 3.85
CA THR A 129 15.93 -7.47 3.83
C THR A 129 15.59 -7.01 2.43
N ALA A 130 14.29 -6.87 2.15
CA ALA A 130 13.78 -6.25 0.94
C ALA A 130 12.66 -5.27 1.27
N GLU A 131 12.41 -4.32 0.37
CA GLU A 131 11.36 -3.33 0.53
C GLU A 131 10.32 -3.45 -0.58
N VAL A 132 9.06 -3.41 -0.18
CA VAL A 132 7.88 -3.39 -1.05
C VAL A 132 7.27 -2.01 -1.00
N SER A 133 6.89 -1.46 -2.14
CA SER A 133 6.16 -0.21 -2.24
C SER A 133 4.87 -0.40 -3.01
N TYR A 134 3.81 0.22 -2.53
CA TYR A 134 2.53 0.30 -3.23
C TYR A 134 2.43 1.65 -3.92
N SER A 135 2.03 1.67 -5.20
CA SER A 135 1.86 2.92 -5.92
C SER A 135 0.44 3.47 -5.78
N TRP A 136 0.30 4.77 -6.01
CA TRP A 136 -1.01 5.40 -6.02
C TRP A 136 -1.90 4.85 -7.14
N GLU A 137 -1.34 4.57 -8.32
CA GLU A 137 -2.04 4.00 -9.46
C GLU A 137 -2.59 2.60 -9.16
N GLN A 138 -1.79 1.76 -8.50
CA GLN A 138 -2.25 0.45 -8.04
C GLN A 138 -3.42 0.60 -7.06
N TYR A 139 -3.31 1.52 -6.10
CA TYR A 139 -4.40 1.79 -5.16
C TYR A 139 -5.65 2.33 -5.85
N GLN A 140 -5.52 3.20 -6.85
CA GLN A 140 -6.67 3.70 -7.61
C GLN A 140 -7.42 2.58 -8.34
N SER A 141 -6.70 1.64 -8.97
CA SER A 141 -7.32 0.49 -9.63
C SER A 141 -8.11 -0.40 -8.65
N VAL A 142 -7.61 -0.52 -7.43
CA VAL A 142 -8.29 -1.28 -6.36
C VAL A 142 -9.43 -0.47 -5.75
N ARG A 143 -9.35 0.86 -5.76
CA ARG A 143 -10.33 1.75 -5.12
C ARG A 143 -11.74 1.58 -5.69
N GLU A 144 -11.87 1.42 -7.00
CA GLU A 144 -13.16 1.20 -7.66
C GLU A 144 -13.82 -0.11 -7.20
N ILE A 145 -13.01 -1.16 -7.04
CA ILE A 145 -13.47 -2.45 -6.50
C ILE A 145 -13.94 -2.29 -5.05
N LEU A 146 -13.15 -1.60 -4.23
CA LEU A 146 -13.48 -1.34 -2.83
C LEU A 146 -14.78 -0.53 -2.70
N ASP A 147 -14.99 0.48 -3.56
CA ASP A 147 -16.22 1.27 -3.59
C ASP A 147 -17.44 0.41 -3.95
N GLY A 148 -17.32 -0.44 -4.97
CA GLY A 148 -18.35 -1.38 -5.38
C GLY A 148 -18.70 -2.39 -4.28
N MET A 149 -17.76 -2.71 -3.42
CA MET A 149 -17.95 -3.61 -2.26
C MET A 149 -18.38 -2.87 -0.98
N GLY A 150 -18.62 -1.56 -1.03
CA GLY A 150 -19.08 -0.75 0.10
C GLY A 150 -18.00 -0.44 1.15
N TYR A 151 -16.73 -0.46 0.78
CA TYR A 151 -15.66 0.02 1.66
C TYR A 151 -15.67 1.56 1.76
N PRO A 152 -15.29 2.14 2.93
CA PRO A 152 -15.32 3.59 3.09
C PRO A 152 -14.34 4.25 2.09
N ARG A 153 -14.73 5.40 1.53
CA ARG A 153 -13.87 6.16 0.61
C ARG A 153 -12.51 6.53 1.21
N SER A 154 -12.48 6.79 2.49
CA SER A 154 -11.27 7.10 3.23
C SER A 154 -10.89 5.89 4.07
N ILE A 155 -9.95 5.09 3.57
CA ILE A 155 -9.40 3.97 4.32
C ILE A 155 -8.59 4.51 5.49
N THR A 156 -8.97 4.15 6.70
CA THR A 156 -8.31 4.57 7.94
C THR A 156 -7.38 3.51 8.50
N GLU A 157 -7.63 2.26 8.17
CA GLU A 157 -6.87 1.13 8.68
C GLU A 157 -6.60 0.10 7.59
N VAL A 158 -5.38 -0.40 7.58
CA VAL A 158 -4.99 -1.56 6.78
C VAL A 158 -4.16 -2.51 7.64
N GLU A 159 -4.16 -3.78 7.25
CA GLU A 159 -3.28 -4.78 7.83
C GLU A 159 -2.30 -5.28 6.78
N VAL A 160 -1.03 -5.41 7.17
CA VAL A 160 0.04 -5.92 6.31
C VAL A 160 0.44 -7.30 6.78
N SER A 161 0.58 -8.23 5.84
CA SER A 161 1.01 -9.59 6.12
C SER A 161 1.97 -10.11 5.04
N VAL A 162 2.77 -11.11 5.39
CA VAL A 162 3.43 -11.99 4.42
C VAL A 162 2.71 -13.33 4.51
N ASP A 163 2.00 -13.71 3.48
CA ASP A 163 1.07 -14.85 3.53
C ASP A 163 1.49 -16.04 2.67
N LYS A 164 2.44 -15.84 1.73
CA LYS A 164 2.95 -16.91 0.87
C LYS A 164 4.46 -16.78 0.66
N VAL A 165 5.17 -17.90 0.74
CA VAL A 165 6.62 -17.94 0.54
C VAL A 165 7.00 -19.22 -0.20
N ILE A 166 7.87 -19.10 -1.21
CA ILE A 166 8.48 -20.20 -1.95
C ILE A 166 9.99 -20.17 -1.71
N PHE A 167 10.56 -21.30 -1.34
CA PHE A 167 12.00 -21.44 -1.16
C PHE A 167 12.73 -21.76 -2.46
N GLU A 168 13.96 -21.31 -2.58
CA GLU A 168 14.79 -21.61 -3.74
C GLU A 168 15.08 -23.11 -3.80
N GLY A 169 14.93 -23.70 -4.99
CA GLY A 169 15.08 -25.15 -5.20
C GLY A 169 13.86 -25.99 -4.81
N GLU A 170 12.81 -25.39 -4.27
CA GLU A 170 11.58 -26.07 -3.86
C GLU A 170 10.34 -25.44 -4.56
N PRO A 171 10.25 -25.39 -5.91
CA PRO A 171 9.18 -24.66 -6.60
C PRO A 171 7.79 -25.25 -6.35
N ASP A 172 7.71 -26.55 -6.05
CA ASP A 172 6.45 -27.27 -5.81
C ASP A 172 5.98 -27.18 -4.35
N VAL A 173 6.73 -26.47 -3.50
CA VAL A 173 6.44 -26.31 -2.07
C VAL A 173 6.29 -24.83 -1.74
N MET A 174 5.18 -24.51 -1.09
CA MET A 174 4.87 -23.14 -0.68
C MET A 174 4.46 -23.13 0.79
N TRP A 175 5.07 -22.24 1.55
CA TRP A 175 4.53 -21.86 2.86
C TRP A 175 3.35 -20.91 2.64
N ILE A 176 2.18 -21.23 3.20
CA ILE A 176 0.95 -20.47 3.10
C ILE A 176 0.35 -20.33 4.49
N GLU A 177 0.27 -19.11 5.01
CA GLU A 177 -0.44 -18.76 6.25
C GLU A 177 -0.14 -19.71 7.43
N GLY A 178 1.13 -19.98 7.68
CA GLY A 178 1.58 -20.83 8.80
C GLY A 178 1.72 -22.31 8.46
N LYS A 179 1.46 -22.73 7.22
CA LYS A 179 1.53 -24.15 6.84
C LYS A 179 2.37 -24.36 5.59
N MET A 180 3.13 -25.45 5.57
CA MET A 180 3.78 -25.92 4.35
C MET A 180 2.75 -26.63 3.47
N ASN A 181 2.74 -26.32 2.20
CA ASN A 181 1.83 -26.90 1.21
C ASN A 181 2.65 -27.35 0.00
N LYS A 182 2.16 -28.35 -0.71
CA LYS A 182 2.71 -28.77 -2.00
C LYS A 182 1.69 -28.50 -3.12
N GLN A 183 2.18 -28.36 -4.33
CA GLN A 183 1.31 -28.23 -5.49
C GLN A 183 0.45 -29.49 -5.62
N ASN A 184 -0.83 -29.32 -5.91
CA ASN A 184 -1.74 -30.44 -6.14
C ASN A 184 -1.41 -31.13 -7.48
N PRO A 185 -0.95 -32.40 -7.50
CA PRO A 185 -0.61 -33.08 -8.72
C PRO A 185 -1.83 -33.43 -9.61
N ASN A 186 -3.04 -33.40 -9.03
CA ASN A 186 -4.27 -33.80 -9.68
C ASN A 186 -5.17 -32.63 -10.09
N GLY A 187 -4.70 -31.39 -9.95
CA GLY A 187 -5.49 -30.19 -10.28
C GLY A 187 -4.87 -28.88 -9.81
N PRO A 188 -5.55 -27.76 -10.03
CA PRO A 188 -5.06 -26.46 -9.58
C PRO A 188 -5.09 -26.37 -8.05
N GLY A 189 -4.14 -25.62 -7.49
CA GLY A 189 -4.09 -25.26 -6.08
C GLY A 189 -3.01 -26.00 -5.27
N TRP A 190 -3.07 -25.81 -3.96
CA TRP A 190 -2.07 -26.25 -2.98
C TRP A 190 -2.73 -27.13 -1.94
N ILE A 191 -2.08 -28.18 -1.53
CA ILE A 191 -2.55 -29.10 -0.48
C ILE A 191 -1.57 -29.11 0.66
N PRO A 192 -2.04 -29.06 1.93
CA PRO A 192 -1.15 -29.09 3.09
C PRO A 192 -0.26 -30.32 3.09
N LEU A 193 1.02 -30.11 3.38
CA LEU A 193 1.90 -31.21 3.74
C LEU A 193 1.48 -31.72 5.13
N LYS A 194 1.32 -33.02 5.25
CA LYS A 194 1.11 -33.63 6.57
C LYS A 194 2.38 -33.42 7.41
N PRO A 195 2.24 -33.05 8.69
CA PRO A 195 3.37 -32.97 9.60
C PRO A 195 4.10 -34.30 9.74
#